data_668dd4d82b40a922e18e82126f653996
#
_entry.id   668dd4d82b40a922e18e82126f653996
#
_cell.length_a   1.000
_cell.length_b   1.000
_cell.length_c   1.000
_cell.angle_alpha   90.00
_cell.angle_beta   90.00
_cell.angle_gamma   90.00
#
_symmetry.space_group_name_H-M   'P 1'
#
loop_
_entity.id
_entity.type
_entity.pdbx_description
1 polymer ?
#
loop_
_entity_poly.entity_id
_entity_poly.type
_entity_poly.pdbx_seq_one_letter_code
_entity_poly.pdbx_strand_id
1 'polypeptide(L)'
;NNFLAGYFSVRVGVIDHSVLSAAFKKNLPNPLPILLLGRLGVDVKYQGLGLAKAMVYKTISLGYEVASVASCWAVVVEPLTENLTPFYLKLGFINTKAERPLLIFRLQDKNGNPTIFPG
;
A
#
# COMPACT_ATOMS: atom_id res chain seq x y z
N ASN A 1 25.72 -15.64 -5.41
CA ASN A 1 24.94 -15.35 -6.55
C ASN A 1 24.30 -13.97 -6.45
N ASN A 2 24.67 -13.08 -7.36
CA ASN A 2 24.36 -11.68 -7.21
C ASN A 2 23.24 -11.19 -8.11
N PHE A 3 22.23 -12.05 -8.36
CA PHE A 3 21.18 -11.58 -9.14
C PHE A 3 19.98 -11.03 -8.41
N LEU A 4 19.36 -10.01 -8.93
CA LEU A 4 18.20 -9.37 -8.37
C LEU A 4 16.95 -9.94 -9.03
N ALA A 5 16.19 -10.76 -8.30
CA ALA A 5 14.93 -11.30 -8.81
C ALA A 5 13.82 -10.25 -8.78
N GLY A 6 13.89 -9.33 -7.84
CA GLY A 6 12.92 -8.26 -7.72
C GLY A 6 13.40 -7.19 -6.76
N TYR A 7 12.69 -6.07 -6.71
CA TYR A 7 13.01 -4.97 -5.80
C TYR A 7 11.76 -4.17 -5.47
N PHE A 8 11.82 -3.47 -4.35
CA PHE A 8 10.80 -2.48 -4.00
C PHE A 8 11.44 -1.39 -3.15
N SER A 9 10.80 -0.23 -3.14
CA SER A 9 11.21 0.89 -2.30
C SER A 9 10.01 1.41 -1.53
N VAL A 10 10.27 1.84 -0.30
CA VAL A 10 9.23 2.30 0.62
C VAL A 10 9.70 3.60 1.25
N ARG A 11 8.78 4.53 1.45
CA ARG A 11 9.09 5.75 2.18
C ARG A 11 7.89 6.21 3.00
N VAL A 12 8.13 6.95 4.06
CA VAL A 12 7.07 7.60 4.83
C VAL A 12 6.59 8.83 4.08
N GLY A 13 5.32 9.13 4.21
CA GLY A 13 4.73 10.30 3.60
C GLY A 13 3.41 10.65 4.23
N VAL A 14 2.74 11.60 3.62
CA VAL A 14 1.40 12.02 4.05
C VAL A 14 0.53 12.19 2.82
N ILE A 15 -0.77 12.01 2.98
CA ILE A 15 -1.73 12.38 1.95
C ILE A 15 -2.75 13.33 2.55
N ASP A 16 -3.19 14.27 1.72
CA ASP A 16 -4.22 15.22 2.11
C ASP A 16 -5.60 14.59 1.96
N HIS A 17 -6.54 14.99 2.81
CA HIS A 17 -7.92 14.50 2.72
C HIS A 17 -8.56 14.78 1.37
N SER A 18 -8.08 15.75 0.62
CA SER A 18 -8.63 16.07 -0.71
C SER A 18 -8.52 14.92 -1.70
N VAL A 19 -7.59 13.97 -1.48
CA VAL A 19 -7.45 12.80 -2.36
C VAL A 19 -8.35 11.64 -1.95
N LEU A 20 -9.12 11.78 -0.87
CA LEU A 20 -9.98 10.73 -0.34
C LEU A 20 -11.45 11.08 -0.56
N SER A 21 -12.30 10.06 -0.71
CA SER A 21 -13.74 10.27 -0.72
C SER A 21 -14.21 10.71 0.67
N ALA A 22 -15.35 11.40 0.74
CA ALA A 22 -15.89 11.88 2.00
C ALA A 22 -16.12 10.74 3.02
N ALA A 23 -16.58 9.60 2.55
CA ALA A 23 -16.82 8.45 3.43
C ALA A 23 -15.51 7.89 3.98
N PHE A 24 -14.44 7.90 3.18
CA PHE A 24 -13.16 7.33 3.56
C PHE A 24 -12.44 8.19 4.60
N LYS A 25 -12.54 9.51 4.49
CA LYS A 25 -11.78 10.43 5.35
C LYS A 25 -12.46 10.79 6.67
N LYS A 26 -13.65 10.24 6.92
CA LYS A 26 -14.38 10.52 8.15
C LYS A 26 -13.57 10.05 9.37
N ASN A 27 -13.42 10.93 10.35
CA ASN A 27 -12.72 10.65 11.63
C ASN A 27 -11.23 10.32 11.46
N LEU A 28 -10.61 10.68 10.33
CA LEU A 28 -9.18 10.49 10.13
C LEU A 28 -8.45 11.82 10.29
N PRO A 29 -7.19 11.77 10.73
CA PRO A 29 -6.39 13.00 10.79
C PRO A 29 -6.13 13.58 9.40
N ASN A 30 -5.80 14.86 9.35
CA ASN A 30 -5.44 15.53 8.10
C ASN A 30 -4.22 16.42 8.37
N PRO A 31 -3.07 16.19 7.72
CA PRO A 31 -2.84 15.16 6.71
C PRO A 31 -2.76 13.76 7.32
N LEU A 32 -2.92 12.77 6.46
CA LEU A 32 -2.95 11.38 6.88
C LEU A 32 -1.55 10.76 6.74
N PRO A 33 -0.88 10.34 7.83
CA PRO A 33 0.43 9.70 7.74
C PRO A 33 0.32 8.31 7.09
N ILE A 34 1.16 8.05 6.10
CA ILE A 34 1.11 6.81 5.34
C ILE A 34 2.53 6.30 5.04
N LEU A 35 2.59 5.05 4.60
CA LEU A 35 3.78 4.45 4.05
C LEU A 35 3.56 4.28 2.55
N LEU A 36 4.43 4.85 1.75
CA LEU A 36 4.29 4.83 0.30
C LEU A 36 5.18 3.75 -0.31
N LEU A 37 4.55 2.81 -1.03
CA LEU A 37 5.27 1.85 -1.85
C LEU A 37 5.61 2.54 -3.16
N GLY A 38 6.86 2.98 -3.28
CA GLY A 38 7.27 3.83 -4.40
C GLY A 38 7.56 3.06 -5.66
N ARG A 39 8.19 1.90 -5.54
CA ARG A 39 8.54 1.08 -6.68
C ARG A 39 8.41 -0.39 -6.32
N LEU A 40 7.96 -1.16 -7.28
CA LEU A 40 7.90 -2.61 -7.17
C LEU A 40 8.20 -3.17 -8.54
N GLY A 41 9.27 -3.93 -8.65
CA GLY A 41 9.65 -4.57 -9.89
C GLY A 41 10.11 -5.99 -9.66
N VAL A 42 9.77 -6.87 -10.59
CA VAL A 42 10.19 -8.28 -10.55
C VAL A 42 10.80 -8.61 -11.90
N ASP A 43 12.01 -9.18 -11.88
CA ASP A 43 12.66 -9.61 -13.10
C ASP A 43 11.73 -10.57 -13.86
N VAL A 44 11.68 -10.43 -15.16
CA VAL A 44 10.81 -11.21 -16.04
C VAL A 44 10.96 -12.72 -15.81
N LYS A 45 12.17 -13.19 -15.50
CA LYS A 45 12.43 -14.60 -15.22
C LYS A 45 11.72 -15.13 -13.96
N TYR A 46 11.35 -14.24 -13.07
CA TYR A 46 10.76 -14.59 -11.78
C TYR A 46 9.32 -14.15 -11.62
N GLN A 47 8.74 -13.57 -12.65
CA GLN A 47 7.32 -13.20 -12.62
C GLN A 47 6.47 -14.47 -12.54
N GLY A 48 5.38 -14.39 -11.82
CA GLY A 48 4.51 -15.54 -11.61
C GLY A 48 4.90 -16.44 -10.45
N LEU A 49 6.01 -16.14 -9.75
CA LEU A 49 6.46 -16.92 -8.61
C LEU A 49 6.00 -16.35 -7.26
N GLY A 50 5.11 -15.38 -7.27
CA GLY A 50 4.60 -14.79 -6.05
C GLY A 50 5.50 -13.74 -5.42
N LEU A 51 6.59 -13.33 -6.08
CA LEU A 51 7.52 -12.35 -5.51
C LEU A 51 6.90 -10.98 -5.31
N ALA A 52 6.09 -10.52 -6.27
CA ALA A 52 5.43 -9.22 -6.15
C ALA A 52 4.51 -9.20 -4.93
N LYS A 53 3.73 -10.27 -4.74
CA LYS A 53 2.85 -10.41 -3.58
C LYS A 53 3.65 -10.42 -2.28
N ALA A 54 4.79 -11.14 -2.26
CA ALA A 54 5.65 -11.19 -1.09
C ALA A 54 6.22 -9.81 -0.74
N MET A 55 6.59 -9.02 -1.74
CA MET A 55 7.10 -7.67 -1.54
C MET A 55 6.03 -6.74 -1.00
N VAL A 56 4.79 -6.85 -1.51
CA VAL A 56 3.66 -6.08 -0.98
C VAL A 56 3.37 -6.48 0.46
N TYR A 57 3.38 -7.78 0.74
CA TYR A 57 3.21 -8.28 2.11
C TYR A 57 4.27 -7.71 3.04
N LYS A 58 5.53 -7.69 2.61
CA LYS A 58 6.63 -7.12 3.40
C LYS A 58 6.41 -5.64 3.67
N THR A 59 5.92 -4.90 2.68
CA THR A 59 5.61 -3.48 2.84
C THR A 59 4.51 -3.26 3.87
N ILE A 60 3.45 -4.09 3.84
CA ILE A 60 2.36 -4.00 4.81
C ILE A 60 2.87 -4.34 6.21
N SER A 61 3.74 -5.35 6.33
CA SER A 61 4.37 -5.68 7.61
C SER A 61 5.18 -4.52 8.17
N LEU A 62 5.92 -3.82 7.31
CA LEU A 62 6.64 -2.61 7.71
C LEU A 62 5.68 -1.52 8.16
N GLY A 63 4.53 -1.39 7.50
CA GLY A 63 3.50 -0.46 7.92
C GLY A 63 3.01 -0.71 9.33
N TYR A 64 2.79 -1.97 9.69
CA TYR A 64 2.41 -2.32 11.06
C TYR A 64 3.53 -2.01 12.05
N GLU A 65 4.79 -2.26 11.69
CA GLU A 65 5.92 -1.93 12.54
C GLU A 65 6.00 -0.42 12.79
N VAL A 66 5.85 0.37 11.74
CA VAL A 66 5.85 1.84 11.86
C VAL A 66 4.68 2.30 12.71
N ALA A 67 3.50 1.72 12.51
CA ALA A 67 2.30 2.09 13.25
C ALA A 67 2.43 1.79 14.76
N SER A 68 3.28 0.84 15.13
CA SER A 68 3.49 0.49 16.55
C SER A 68 4.35 1.51 17.29
N VAL A 69 5.14 2.31 16.59
CA VAL A 69 6.08 3.28 17.20
C VAL A 69 5.83 4.71 16.76
N ALA A 70 5.03 4.91 15.73
CA ALA A 70 4.74 6.23 15.18
C ALA A 70 3.36 6.18 14.52
N SER A 71 2.92 7.29 13.94
CA SER A 71 1.65 7.29 13.22
C SER A 71 1.82 6.72 11.82
N CYS A 72 1.00 5.74 11.48
CA CYS A 72 0.90 5.23 10.11
C CYS A 72 -0.48 4.62 9.95
N TRP A 73 -1.29 5.16 9.04
CA TRP A 73 -2.68 4.75 8.87
C TRP A 73 -2.87 3.77 7.73
N ALA A 74 -1.98 3.80 6.75
CA ALA A 74 -2.19 3.01 5.54
C ALA A 74 -0.90 2.82 4.77
N VAL A 75 -0.89 1.81 3.92
CA VAL A 75 0.09 1.65 2.85
C VAL A 75 -0.57 2.14 1.57
N VAL A 76 0.12 3.00 0.84
CA VAL A 76 -0.41 3.61 -0.38
C VAL A 76 0.49 3.23 -1.54
N VAL A 77 -0.11 2.92 -2.68
CA VAL A 77 0.61 2.67 -3.92
C VAL A 77 -0.05 3.42 -5.07
N GLU A 78 0.77 3.93 -5.99
CA GLU A 78 0.30 4.48 -7.25
C GLU A 78 0.78 3.53 -8.35
N PRO A 79 -0.10 2.68 -8.90
CA PRO A 79 0.32 1.72 -9.91
C PRO A 79 0.88 2.42 -11.13
N LEU A 80 1.97 1.88 -11.69
CA LEU A 80 2.58 2.46 -12.90
C LEU A 80 1.67 2.36 -14.11
N THR A 81 0.82 1.33 -14.17
CA THR A 81 -0.15 1.15 -15.24
C THR A 81 -1.46 0.65 -14.65
N GLU A 82 -2.56 0.89 -15.36
CA GLU A 82 -3.86 0.40 -14.93
C GLU A 82 -3.92 -1.13 -14.85
N ASN A 83 -3.08 -1.82 -15.59
CA ASN A 83 -3.04 -3.27 -15.59
C ASN A 83 -2.67 -3.85 -14.24
N LEU A 84 -2.01 -3.09 -13.39
CA LEU A 84 -1.62 -3.52 -12.05
C LEU A 84 -2.72 -3.34 -11.01
N THR A 85 -3.74 -2.56 -11.31
CA THR A 85 -4.82 -2.29 -10.36
C THR A 85 -5.50 -3.57 -9.86
N PRO A 86 -5.89 -4.52 -10.73
CA PRO A 86 -6.51 -5.76 -10.23
C PRO A 86 -5.63 -6.55 -9.28
N PHE A 87 -4.31 -6.53 -9.50
CA PHE A 87 -3.37 -7.20 -8.62
C PHE A 87 -3.47 -6.65 -7.19
N TYR A 88 -3.44 -5.32 -7.06
CA TYR A 88 -3.52 -4.69 -5.73
C TYR A 88 -4.90 -4.84 -5.10
N LEU A 89 -5.97 -4.75 -5.89
CA LEU A 89 -7.32 -4.92 -5.36
C LEU A 89 -7.52 -6.30 -4.76
N LYS A 90 -6.96 -7.34 -5.38
CA LYS A 90 -7.01 -8.70 -4.83
C LYS A 90 -6.31 -8.82 -3.49
N LEU A 91 -5.31 -7.97 -3.24
CA LEU A 91 -4.57 -7.97 -1.99
C LEU A 91 -5.23 -7.13 -0.90
N GLY A 92 -6.38 -6.54 -1.18
CA GLY A 92 -7.14 -5.78 -0.18
C GLY A 92 -6.99 -4.27 -0.27
N PHE A 93 -6.29 -3.76 -1.29
CA PHE A 93 -6.20 -2.32 -1.50
C PHE A 93 -7.53 -1.79 -2.01
N ILE A 94 -7.81 -0.54 -1.69
CA ILE A 94 -9.04 0.15 -2.07
C ILE A 94 -8.70 1.32 -2.96
N ASN A 95 -9.46 1.51 -4.03
CA ASN A 95 -9.30 2.65 -4.92
C ASN A 95 -9.87 3.90 -4.26
N THR A 96 -9.08 4.98 -4.23
CA THR A 96 -9.49 6.23 -3.59
C THR A 96 -10.37 7.10 -4.46
N LYS A 97 -10.46 6.82 -5.75
CA LYS A 97 -11.18 7.66 -6.73
C LYS A 97 -10.60 9.05 -6.88
N ALA A 98 -9.34 9.25 -6.50
CA ALA A 98 -8.63 10.49 -6.76
C ALA A 98 -8.35 10.64 -8.25
N GLU A 99 -8.00 11.85 -8.70
CA GLU A 99 -7.58 12.07 -10.08
C GLU A 99 -6.41 11.19 -10.48
N ARG A 100 -5.46 11.01 -9.56
CA ARG A 100 -4.40 10.04 -9.73
C ARG A 100 -4.87 8.70 -9.18
N PRO A 101 -4.47 7.57 -9.81
CA PRO A 101 -4.89 6.26 -9.36
C PRO A 101 -4.13 5.84 -8.10
N LEU A 102 -4.58 6.29 -6.94
CA LEU A 102 -4.02 5.89 -5.66
C LEU A 102 -4.82 4.74 -5.08
N LEU A 103 -4.12 3.70 -4.66
CA LEU A 103 -4.71 2.55 -3.99
C LEU A 103 -4.20 2.52 -2.55
N ILE A 104 -5.09 2.25 -1.61
CA ILE A 104 -4.80 2.32 -0.19
C ILE A 104 -5.14 1.00 0.49
N PHE A 105 -4.20 0.50 1.30
CA PHE A 105 -4.46 -0.59 2.24
C PHE A 105 -4.46 -0.01 3.64
N ARG A 106 -5.62 0.05 4.28
CA ARG A 106 -5.73 0.58 5.64
C ARG A 106 -5.15 -0.44 6.61
N LEU A 107 -4.30 0.03 7.52
CA LEU A 107 -3.70 -0.83 8.54
C LEU A 107 -4.64 -1.12 9.69
N GLN A 108 -5.70 -0.31 9.84
CA GLN A 108 -6.74 -0.53 10.85
C GLN A 108 -8.10 -0.47 10.18
N ASP A 109 -9.02 -1.29 10.67
CA ASP A 109 -10.40 -1.20 10.23
C ASP A 109 -11.12 -0.04 10.95
N LYS A 110 -12.40 0.17 10.66
CA LYS A 110 -13.17 1.26 11.25
C LYS A 110 -13.31 1.16 12.78
N ASN A 111 -13.04 -0.01 13.36
CA ASN A 111 -13.09 -0.25 14.80
C ASN A 111 -11.73 -0.15 15.46
N GLY A 112 -10.69 0.22 14.70
CA GLY A 112 -9.34 0.34 15.22
C GLY A 112 -8.57 -0.96 15.31
N ASN A 113 -9.11 -2.06 14.80
CA ASN A 113 -8.42 -3.35 14.80
C ASN A 113 -7.53 -3.48 13.56
N PRO A 114 -6.41 -4.23 13.67
CA PRO A 114 -5.56 -4.44 12.49
C PRO A 114 -6.33 -5.09 11.36
N THR A 115 -6.14 -4.57 10.15
CA THR A 115 -6.72 -5.15 8.95
C THR A 115 -5.96 -6.42 8.59
N ILE A 116 -6.68 -7.48 8.26
CA ILE A 116 -6.06 -8.75 7.90
C ILE A 116 -5.64 -8.73 6.44
N PHE A 117 -4.36 -9.02 6.18
CA PHE A 117 -3.87 -9.13 4.81
C PHE A 117 -4.36 -10.46 4.22
N PRO A 118 -5.04 -10.43 3.08
CA PRO A 118 -5.63 -11.64 2.51
C PRO A 118 -4.61 -12.55 1.79
N GLY A 119 -3.36 -12.31 2.00
CA GLY A 119 -2.30 -13.07 1.38
C GLY A 119 -2.35 -14.55 1.58
#